data_eafe229698af94b675c16b8726f5bc09
#
_entry.id   eafe229698af94b675c16b8726f5bc09
#
_cell.length_a   1.000
_cell.length_b   1.000
_cell.length_c   1.000
_cell.angle_alpha   90.00
_cell.angle_beta   90.00
_cell.angle_gamma   90.00
#
_symmetry.space_group_name_H-M   'P 1'
#
loop_
_entity.id
_entity.type
_entity.pdbx_description
1 polymer ?
#
loop_
_entity_poly.entity_id
_entity_poly.type
_entity_poly.pdbx_seq_one_letter_code
_entity_poly.pdbx_strand_id
1 'polypeptide(L)'
;MPALIPTDFTARVVWLGYQPVPVEQLVITSVPLTEMPLTFAGYAGEVHAGETRPSCSRVLKQYPRNTVIRNVRQLCVVSAEEMAEVARDMGLSAMDYAWVGASLVLEGIPDLPHLPPSSRLQGPDGVT
;
A
#
# COMPACT_ATOMS: atom_id res chain seq x y z
N MET A 1 -9.58 24.32 13.67
CA MET A 1 -9.75 22.88 13.95
C MET A 1 -8.61 22.12 13.31
N PRO A 2 -7.86 21.31 14.03
CA PRO A 2 -6.81 20.54 13.40
C PRO A 2 -7.42 19.54 12.41
N ALA A 3 -6.84 19.47 11.23
CA ALA A 3 -7.29 18.54 10.18
C ALA A 3 -6.97 17.07 10.53
N LEU A 4 -6.01 16.86 11.40
CA LEU A 4 -5.55 15.54 11.83
C LEU A 4 -5.38 15.53 13.34
N ILE A 5 -5.78 14.42 13.94
CA ILE A 5 -5.61 14.18 15.37
C ILE A 5 -4.66 12.97 15.51
N PRO A 6 -3.49 13.13 16.11
CA PRO A 6 -2.59 12.02 16.37
C PRO A 6 -3.27 10.98 17.28
N THR A 7 -2.95 9.72 17.06
CA THR A 7 -3.34 8.59 17.92
C THR A 7 -2.11 7.95 18.53
N ASP A 8 -2.32 7.12 19.54
CA ASP A 8 -1.24 6.35 20.19
C ASP A 8 -0.94 5.03 19.44
N PHE A 9 -1.63 4.77 18.34
CA PHE A 9 -1.37 3.58 17.56
C PHE A 9 -0.03 3.70 16.83
N THR A 10 0.81 2.69 17.01
CA THR A 10 2.08 2.55 16.32
C THR A 10 2.14 1.22 15.60
N ALA A 11 2.78 1.24 14.44
CA ALA A 11 3.01 0.03 13.67
C ALA A 11 4.50 -0.18 13.47
N ARG A 12 4.86 -1.42 13.18
CA ARG A 12 6.19 -1.78 12.73
C ARG A 12 6.11 -2.30 11.30
N VAL A 13 7.01 -1.85 10.44
CA VAL A 13 7.18 -2.41 9.10
C VAL A 13 7.92 -3.73 9.23
N VAL A 14 7.29 -4.82 8.85
CA VAL A 14 7.87 -6.17 8.92
C VAL A 14 8.32 -6.70 7.58
N TRP A 15 7.91 -6.07 6.48
CA TRP A 15 8.30 -6.48 5.14
C TRP A 15 8.11 -5.33 4.15
N LEU A 16 8.98 -5.25 3.16
CA LEU A 16 8.93 -4.29 2.06
C LEU A 16 9.05 -5.00 0.72
N GLY A 17 8.36 -4.48 -0.28
CA GLY A 17 8.47 -4.97 -1.65
C GLY A 17 7.90 -3.97 -2.66
N TYR A 18 8.05 -4.30 -3.94
CA TYR A 18 7.52 -3.49 -5.03
C TYR A 18 7.14 -4.38 -6.22
N GLN A 19 6.22 -3.90 -7.03
CA GLN A 19 5.90 -4.52 -8.32
C GLN A 19 6.73 -3.87 -9.42
N PRO A 20 7.59 -4.63 -10.11
CA PRO A 20 8.43 -4.08 -11.18
C PRO A 20 7.61 -3.69 -12.42
N VAL A 21 8.15 -2.79 -13.22
CA VAL A 21 7.64 -2.42 -14.54
C VAL A 21 8.56 -3.03 -15.61
N PRO A 22 8.03 -3.64 -16.66
CA PRO A 22 6.62 -3.91 -16.97
C PRO A 22 6.04 -5.03 -16.11
N VAL A 23 4.76 -4.94 -15.83
CA VAL A 23 4.02 -6.04 -15.19
C VAL A 23 3.62 -7.02 -16.27
N GLU A 24 4.15 -8.23 -16.21
CA GLU A 24 3.64 -9.31 -17.04
C GLU A 24 2.28 -9.75 -16.52
N GLN A 25 1.41 -10.00 -17.46
CA GLN A 25 0.00 -10.38 -17.36
C GLN A 25 -0.41 -11.04 -16.04
N LEU A 26 -1.36 -10.43 -15.34
CA LEU A 26 -2.08 -11.02 -14.19
C LEU A 26 -1.23 -11.41 -12.98
N VAL A 27 0.07 -11.28 -13.05
CA VAL A 27 0.98 -11.54 -11.93
C VAL A 27 1.21 -10.24 -11.17
N ILE A 28 0.83 -10.24 -9.91
CA ILE A 28 1.00 -9.08 -9.02
C ILE A 28 2.10 -9.30 -7.98
N THR A 29 2.91 -10.32 -8.15
CA THR A 29 3.93 -10.71 -7.17
C THR A 29 4.97 -9.61 -7.00
N SER A 30 5.16 -9.18 -5.77
CA SER A 30 6.17 -8.18 -5.41
C SER A 30 7.56 -8.78 -5.33
N VAL A 31 8.56 -7.94 -5.58
CA VAL A 31 9.98 -8.25 -5.34
C VAL A 31 10.36 -7.68 -3.97
N PRO A 32 10.94 -8.49 -3.07
CA PRO A 32 11.35 -8.02 -1.74
C PRO A 32 12.38 -6.90 -1.79
N LEU A 33 12.28 -5.97 -0.84
CA LEU A 33 13.24 -4.88 -0.64
C LEU A 33 13.75 -4.90 0.81
N THR A 34 14.97 -4.42 1.00
CA THR A 34 15.54 -4.15 2.33
C THR A 34 15.28 -2.73 2.79
N GLU A 35 15.12 -1.81 1.85
CA GLU A 35 14.78 -0.41 2.11
C GLU A 35 13.94 0.15 0.97
N MET A 36 13.15 1.17 1.27
CA MET A 36 12.26 1.80 0.27
C MET A 36 12.38 3.32 0.38
N PRO A 37 13.32 3.93 -0.36
CA PRO A 37 13.37 5.39 -0.47
C PRO A 37 12.11 5.90 -1.16
N LEU A 38 11.39 6.81 -0.52
CA LEU A 38 10.15 7.37 -1.04
C LEU A 38 10.33 8.83 -1.45
N THR A 39 9.70 9.19 -2.55
CA THR A 39 9.52 10.56 -3.01
C THR A 39 8.02 10.85 -3.11
N PHE A 40 7.65 12.06 -3.50
CA PHE A 40 6.24 12.37 -3.78
C PHE A 40 5.63 11.51 -4.90
N ALA A 41 6.46 10.91 -5.74
CA ALA A 41 6.05 9.95 -6.77
C ALA A 41 5.97 8.50 -6.25
N GLY A 42 6.26 8.25 -4.99
CA GLY A 42 6.34 6.93 -4.39
C GLY A 42 7.72 6.30 -4.50
N TYR A 43 7.79 5.00 -4.73
CA TYR A 43 9.03 4.26 -4.93
C TYR A 43 9.35 4.14 -6.43
N ALA A 44 10.60 4.51 -6.81
CA ALA A 44 11.04 4.57 -8.20
C ALA A 44 11.13 3.21 -8.83
N GLY A 45 10.58 2.48 -9.31
CA GLY A 45 10.59 1.11 -9.85
C GLY A 45 9.26 0.41 -9.66
N GLU A 46 8.39 0.97 -8.80
CA GLU A 46 7.05 0.46 -8.60
C GLU A 46 6.18 0.80 -9.82
N VAL A 47 5.42 -0.19 -10.31
CA VAL A 47 4.51 0.03 -11.45
C VAL A 47 3.47 1.13 -11.20
N HIS A 48 3.11 1.36 -9.93
CA HIS A 48 2.13 2.37 -9.53
C HIS A 48 2.77 3.72 -9.15
N ALA A 49 4.07 3.89 -9.36
CA ALA A 49 4.76 5.15 -9.07
C ALA A 49 4.25 6.29 -9.96
N GLY A 50 4.38 7.52 -9.47
CA GLY A 50 4.00 8.73 -10.16
C GLY A 50 3.20 9.67 -9.27
N GLU A 51 3.38 10.97 -9.41
CA GLU A 51 2.59 11.97 -8.68
C GLU A 51 1.16 12.05 -9.21
N THR A 52 0.99 11.75 -10.49
CA THR A 52 -0.31 11.71 -11.16
C THR A 52 -0.51 10.36 -11.85
N ARG A 53 -1.74 10.07 -12.17
CA ARG A 53 -2.11 8.91 -12.97
C ARG A 53 -3.35 9.20 -13.82
N PRO A 54 -3.57 8.47 -14.92
CA PRO A 54 -4.86 8.53 -15.60
C PRO A 54 -5.96 7.93 -14.72
N SER A 55 -7.12 8.55 -14.72
CA SER A 55 -8.30 8.02 -14.04
C SER A 55 -8.79 6.73 -14.70
N CYS A 56 -9.38 5.86 -13.92
CA CYS A 56 -9.87 4.56 -14.37
C CYS A 56 -11.37 4.39 -14.07
N SER A 57 -11.90 3.20 -14.35
CA SER A 57 -13.30 2.86 -14.12
C SER A 57 -13.78 3.06 -12.68
N ARG A 58 -12.89 3.03 -11.69
CA ARG A 58 -13.24 3.18 -10.27
C ARG A 58 -13.73 4.57 -9.90
N VAL A 59 -13.41 5.58 -10.71
CA VAL A 59 -13.74 6.99 -10.45
C VAL A 59 -14.56 7.63 -11.57
N LEU A 60 -15.24 6.83 -12.39
CA LEU A 60 -16.06 7.31 -13.51
C LEU A 60 -17.17 8.27 -13.10
N LYS A 61 -17.66 8.17 -11.85
CA LYS A 61 -18.65 9.12 -11.32
C LYS A 61 -18.10 10.52 -11.07
N GLN A 62 -16.78 10.65 -10.96
CA GLN A 62 -16.10 11.91 -10.65
C GLN A 62 -15.38 12.47 -11.87
N TYR A 63 -14.80 11.61 -12.68
CA TYR A 63 -13.95 11.98 -13.81
C TYR A 63 -14.20 11.08 -15.01
N PRO A 64 -14.22 11.64 -16.25
CA PRO A 64 -14.12 10.82 -17.45
C PRO A 64 -12.85 9.96 -17.41
N ARG A 65 -12.89 8.78 -18.02
CA ARG A 65 -11.73 7.89 -18.09
C ARG A 65 -10.51 8.62 -18.70
N ASN A 66 -9.34 8.31 -18.20
CA ASN A 66 -8.05 8.88 -18.60
C ASN A 66 -7.88 10.39 -18.29
N THR A 67 -8.69 10.94 -17.40
CA THR A 67 -8.41 12.26 -16.82
C THR A 67 -7.14 12.17 -15.97
N VAL A 68 -6.22 13.12 -16.11
CA VAL A 68 -5.04 13.17 -15.25
C VAL A 68 -5.47 13.60 -13.85
N ILE A 69 -5.26 12.71 -12.87
CA ILE A 69 -5.61 12.95 -11.47
C ILE A 69 -4.41 12.68 -10.56
N ARG A 70 -4.48 13.18 -9.34
CA ARG A 70 -3.46 12.86 -8.33
C ARG A 70 -3.43 11.35 -8.08
N ASN A 71 -2.21 10.82 -8.02
CA ASN A 71 -2.01 9.41 -7.71
C ASN A 71 -1.97 9.19 -6.20
N VAL A 72 -3.04 8.65 -5.66
CA VAL A 72 -3.15 8.27 -4.25
C VAL A 72 -3.05 6.75 -4.06
N ARG A 73 -2.54 6.04 -5.05
CA ARG A 73 -2.47 4.58 -5.08
C ARG A 73 -1.06 4.08 -5.36
N GLN A 74 -0.07 4.76 -4.81
CA GLN A 74 1.33 4.45 -5.07
C GLN A 74 1.82 3.19 -4.37
N LEU A 75 1.26 2.87 -3.21
CA LEU A 75 1.70 1.77 -2.37
C LEU A 75 0.51 0.89 -1.94
N CYS A 76 0.77 -0.39 -1.80
CA CYS A 76 -0.16 -1.36 -1.23
C CYS A 76 0.28 -1.68 0.20
N VAL A 77 -0.51 -1.26 1.18
CA VAL A 77 -0.23 -1.47 2.61
C VAL A 77 -1.10 -2.61 3.13
N VAL A 78 -0.47 -3.58 3.76
CA VAL A 78 -1.10 -4.84 4.18
C VAL A 78 -0.86 -5.08 5.67
N SER A 79 -1.83 -5.63 6.36
CA SER A 79 -1.72 -6.03 7.76
C SER A 79 -1.10 -7.44 7.87
N ALA A 80 -0.04 -7.56 8.65
CA ALA A 80 0.57 -8.86 8.94
C ALA A 80 -0.40 -9.79 9.69
N GLU A 81 -1.17 -9.24 10.61
CA GLU A 81 -2.15 -10.00 11.40
C GLU A 81 -3.26 -10.55 10.50
N GLU A 82 -3.78 -9.73 9.60
CA GLU A 82 -4.80 -10.16 8.64
C GLU A 82 -4.28 -11.22 7.68
N MET A 83 -3.05 -11.06 7.19
CA MET A 83 -2.43 -12.08 6.34
C MET A 83 -2.28 -13.42 7.06
N ALA A 84 -1.96 -13.41 8.36
CA ALA A 84 -1.90 -14.61 9.17
C ALA A 84 -3.28 -15.27 9.32
N GLU A 85 -4.34 -14.49 9.49
CA GLU A 85 -5.71 -15.00 9.53
C GLU A 85 -6.11 -15.65 8.21
N VAL A 86 -5.85 -14.97 7.09
CA VAL A 86 -6.14 -15.50 5.75
C VAL A 86 -5.39 -16.80 5.51
N ALA A 87 -4.10 -16.86 5.86
CA ALA A 87 -3.31 -18.09 5.75
C ALA A 87 -3.94 -19.23 6.53
N ARG A 88 -4.33 -18.98 7.76
CA ARG A 88 -4.99 -19.98 8.61
C ARG A 88 -6.31 -20.46 8.02
N ASP A 89 -7.14 -19.54 7.53
CA ASP A 89 -8.42 -19.87 6.91
C ASP A 89 -8.26 -20.69 5.63
N MET A 90 -7.14 -20.49 4.93
CA MET A 90 -6.78 -21.27 3.74
C MET A 90 -6.07 -22.59 4.05
N GLY A 91 -5.82 -22.90 5.32
CA GLY A 91 -5.08 -24.09 5.71
C GLY A 91 -3.58 -24.03 5.42
N LEU A 92 -3.02 -22.83 5.29
CA LEU A 92 -1.60 -22.62 5.07
C LEU A 92 -0.89 -22.27 6.38
N SER A 93 0.37 -22.68 6.51
CA SER A 93 1.20 -22.30 7.66
C SER A 93 1.57 -20.83 7.63
N ALA A 94 1.73 -20.25 6.45
CA ALA A 94 1.98 -18.83 6.22
C ALA A 94 1.65 -18.46 4.78
N MET A 95 1.44 -17.18 4.52
CA MET A 95 1.36 -16.61 3.17
C MET A 95 2.57 -15.72 2.93
N ASP A 96 3.18 -15.87 1.75
CA ASP A 96 4.19 -14.92 1.30
C ASP A 96 3.52 -13.58 0.97
N TYR A 97 3.98 -12.52 1.60
CA TYR A 97 3.45 -11.17 1.36
C TYR A 97 3.60 -10.71 -0.09
N ALA A 98 4.61 -11.24 -0.80
CA ALA A 98 4.80 -10.97 -2.21
C ALA A 98 3.59 -11.38 -3.07
N TRP A 99 2.87 -12.43 -2.70
CA TRP A 99 1.76 -12.97 -3.51
C TRP A 99 0.61 -11.99 -3.69
N VAL A 100 0.40 -11.10 -2.74
CA VAL A 100 -0.68 -10.10 -2.79
C VAL A 100 -0.23 -8.75 -3.33
N GLY A 101 0.99 -8.66 -3.85
CA GLY A 101 1.53 -7.41 -4.40
C GLY A 101 1.78 -6.35 -3.33
N ALA A 102 2.09 -6.76 -2.11
CA ALA A 102 2.33 -5.83 -1.02
C ALA A 102 3.52 -4.91 -1.29
N SER A 103 3.42 -3.67 -0.86
CA SER A 103 4.55 -2.71 -0.78
C SER A 103 5.07 -2.62 0.64
N LEU A 104 4.18 -2.40 1.60
CA LEU A 104 4.50 -2.38 3.03
C LEU A 104 3.60 -3.38 3.75
N VAL A 105 4.21 -4.19 4.60
CA VAL A 105 3.47 -5.02 5.54
C VAL A 105 3.71 -4.49 6.95
N LEU A 106 2.62 -4.14 7.62
CA LEU A 106 2.63 -3.54 8.95
C LEU A 106 2.07 -4.51 9.98
N GLU A 107 2.64 -4.49 11.17
CA GLU A 107 2.03 -5.13 12.34
C GLU A 107 1.81 -4.10 13.46
N GLY A 108 0.82 -4.36 14.31
CA GLY A 108 0.56 -3.57 15.50
C GLY A 108 -0.62 -2.60 15.42
N ILE A 109 -1.23 -2.40 14.26
CA ILE A 109 -2.44 -1.60 14.12
C ILE A 109 -3.65 -2.53 14.04
N PRO A 110 -4.55 -2.52 15.04
CA PRO A 110 -5.77 -3.32 14.99
C PRO A 110 -6.66 -2.88 13.83
N ASP A 111 -7.27 -3.84 13.17
CA ASP A 111 -8.24 -3.57 12.08
C ASP A 111 -7.73 -2.59 11.02
N LEU A 112 -6.47 -2.72 10.61
CA LEU A 112 -5.86 -1.84 9.61
C LEU A 112 -6.74 -1.61 8.37
N PRO A 113 -7.41 -2.63 7.80
CA PRO A 113 -8.28 -2.42 6.64
C PRO A 113 -9.52 -1.56 6.91
N HIS A 114 -9.87 -1.36 8.17
CA HIS A 114 -11.03 -0.57 8.60
C HIS A 114 -10.67 0.83 9.10
N LEU A 115 -9.45 1.29 8.86
CA LEU A 115 -9.09 2.68 9.17
C LEU A 115 -10.02 3.64 8.43
N PRO A 116 -10.46 4.72 9.09
CA PRO A 116 -11.28 5.73 8.43
C PRO A 116 -10.62 6.30 7.18
N PRO A 117 -11.39 6.68 6.16
CA PRO A 117 -10.85 7.40 5.00
C PRO A 117 -10.02 8.61 5.44
N SER A 118 -8.95 8.88 4.72
CA SER A 118 -7.99 9.97 5.01
C SER A 118 -7.14 9.78 6.26
N SER A 119 -7.15 8.61 6.89
CA SER A 119 -6.16 8.26 7.91
C SER A 119 -4.75 8.33 7.31
N ARG A 120 -3.80 8.76 8.12
CA ARG A 120 -2.40 8.87 7.70
C ARG A 120 -1.51 8.00 8.55
N LEU A 121 -0.60 7.31 7.88
CA LEU A 121 0.52 6.61 8.50
C LEU A 121 1.74 7.50 8.35
N GLN A 122 2.42 7.79 9.44
CA GLN A 122 3.59 8.66 9.43
C GLN A 122 4.82 7.92 9.93
N GLY A 123 5.88 7.94 9.14
CA GLY A 123 7.18 7.44 9.54
C GLY A 123 7.97 8.44 10.39
N PRO A 124 9.08 8.00 11.02
CA PRO A 124 9.89 8.85 11.89
C PRO A 124 10.52 10.02 11.14
N ASP A 125 10.72 9.90 9.83
CA ASP A 125 11.31 10.96 8.99
C ASP A 125 10.24 11.92 8.43
N GLY A 126 9.00 11.82 8.89
CA GLY A 126 7.90 12.66 8.43
C GLY A 126 7.24 12.22 7.13
N VAL A 127 7.67 11.12 6.56
CA VAL A 127 6.97 10.50 5.40
C VAL A 127 5.54 10.12 5.83
N THR A 128 4.58 10.54 5.04
CA THR A 128 3.15 10.34 5.31
C THR A 128 2.44 9.78 4.09
#